data_7b6df31385362389ccc2e3a5e8fb6b16
#
_entry.id   7b6df31385362389ccc2e3a5e8fb6b16
#
_cell.length_a   1.000
_cell.length_b   1.000
_cell.length_c   1.000
_cell.angle_alpha   90.00
_cell.angle_beta   90.00
_cell.angle_gamma   90.00
#
_symmetry.space_group_name_H-M   'P 1'
#
loop_
_entity.id
_entity.type
_entity.pdbx_description
1 polymer ?
#
loop_
_entity_poly.entity_id
_entity_poly.type
_entity_poly.pdbx_seq_one_letter_code
_entity_poly.pdbx_strand_id
1 'polypeptide(L)'
;MPVARVLDQWFFLSGIDVVASPDTEGLVAFGDPLTDANLSTLDAHCRYPDQVARRLVKRRSGRSMGVMNQGLGGNRILNDLSGDSGLRRFDRDVLAQPGVTHVIVQLGLNDIFNWRGKPEEEVTADQMIVGLKQLARRAQTRGLWVFAGTLLPFENQSFRPSGVKPEREKTRQAVNEWIRGSGGDFDGVIDFDMAVLDIGHPSRLLPEYDSGDRLHPSDAGYNRMGDAVDLSLFEKLR
;
A
#
# COMPACT_ATOMS: atom_id res chain seq x y z
N MET A 1 -18.25 11.47 -31.70
CA MET A 1 -17.94 10.10 -32.15
C MET A 1 -18.56 9.13 -31.16
N PRO A 2 -19.16 8.02 -31.60
CA PRO A 2 -19.65 7.02 -30.66
C PRO A 2 -18.47 6.39 -29.91
N VAL A 3 -18.62 6.19 -28.59
CA VAL A 3 -17.65 5.44 -27.80
C VAL A 3 -17.75 3.98 -28.21
N ALA A 4 -16.66 3.42 -28.76
CA ALA A 4 -16.65 2.06 -29.27
C ALA A 4 -16.55 1.02 -28.13
N ARG A 5 -15.86 1.34 -27.05
CA ARG A 5 -15.69 0.49 -25.85
C ARG A 5 -15.22 1.33 -24.67
N VAL A 6 -15.69 1.01 -23.48
CA VAL A 6 -15.12 1.47 -22.21
C VAL A 6 -14.03 0.48 -21.81
N LEU A 7 -12.88 0.98 -21.39
CA LEU A 7 -11.74 0.19 -20.89
C LEU A 7 -11.49 0.57 -19.45
N ASP A 8 -11.28 -0.42 -18.61
CA ASP A 8 -11.03 -0.25 -17.18
C ASP A 8 -9.51 -0.16 -16.86
N GLN A 9 -8.67 -0.14 -17.90
CA GLN A 9 -7.22 -0.19 -17.78
C GLN A 9 -6.55 0.80 -18.74
N TRP A 10 -5.41 1.33 -18.31
CA TRP A 10 -4.54 2.22 -19.09
C TRP A 10 -3.45 1.40 -19.76
N PHE A 11 -3.57 1.14 -21.07
CA PHE A 11 -2.58 0.30 -21.78
C PHE A 11 -1.30 1.04 -22.18
N PHE A 12 -1.36 2.35 -22.37
CA PHE A 12 -0.26 3.12 -22.95
C PHE A 12 0.10 4.37 -22.13
N LEU A 13 -0.70 4.73 -21.13
CA LEU A 13 -0.43 5.86 -20.23
C LEU A 13 0.26 5.33 -18.97
N SER A 14 1.55 5.69 -18.80
CA SER A 14 2.36 5.29 -17.65
C SER A 14 2.44 6.36 -16.55
N GLY A 15 2.16 7.60 -16.88
CA GLY A 15 2.20 8.71 -15.95
C GLY A 15 1.89 10.04 -16.62
N ILE A 16 1.72 11.07 -15.81
CA ILE A 16 1.55 12.45 -16.24
C ILE A 16 2.55 13.30 -15.48
N ASP A 17 3.50 13.88 -16.19
CA ASP A 17 4.43 14.85 -15.63
C ASP A 17 3.84 16.26 -15.72
N VAL A 18 4.02 17.04 -14.68
CA VAL A 18 3.55 18.42 -14.59
C VAL A 18 4.70 19.38 -14.27
N VAL A 19 4.63 20.57 -14.81
CA VAL A 19 5.54 21.64 -14.40
C VAL A 19 5.05 22.20 -13.06
N ALA A 20 5.89 22.11 -12.05
CA ALA A 20 5.55 22.51 -10.69
C ALA A 20 6.61 23.45 -10.10
N SER A 21 6.29 24.09 -8.96
CA SER A 21 7.27 24.87 -8.21
C SER A 21 8.46 23.99 -7.79
N PRO A 22 9.69 24.50 -7.75
CA PRO A 22 10.85 23.76 -7.26
C PRO A 22 10.71 23.17 -5.85
N ASP A 23 9.83 23.76 -5.02
CA ASP A 23 9.53 23.27 -3.66
C ASP A 23 8.44 22.22 -3.61
N THR A 24 7.91 21.78 -4.75
CA THR A 24 6.90 20.73 -4.82
C THR A 24 7.52 19.37 -4.55
N GLU A 25 6.91 18.60 -3.68
CA GLU A 25 7.34 17.28 -3.29
C GLU A 25 6.48 16.18 -3.94
N GLY A 26 7.03 14.98 -4.05
CA GLY A 26 6.33 13.81 -4.58
C GLY A 26 6.21 12.72 -3.54
N LEU A 27 4.99 12.22 -3.30
CA LEU A 27 4.69 11.06 -2.50
C LEU A 27 4.31 9.89 -3.42
N VAL A 28 5.02 8.77 -3.30
CA VAL A 28 4.64 7.51 -3.96
C VAL A 28 3.96 6.61 -2.95
N ALA A 29 2.75 6.17 -3.24
CA ALA A 29 2.09 5.08 -2.55
C ALA A 29 2.42 3.77 -3.30
N PHE A 30 3.32 2.98 -2.74
CA PHE A 30 3.82 1.75 -3.33
C PHE A 30 3.24 0.52 -2.63
N GLY A 31 2.52 -0.33 -3.36
CA GLY A 31 1.84 -1.45 -2.72
C GLY A 31 1.18 -2.45 -3.68
N ASP A 32 0.23 -3.16 -3.14
CA ASP A 32 -0.52 -4.24 -3.75
C ASP A 32 -1.99 -3.84 -4.06
N PRO A 33 -2.97 -4.78 -4.16
CA PRO A 33 -4.38 -4.44 -4.41
C PRO A 33 -4.96 -3.43 -3.42
N LEU A 34 -4.42 -3.36 -2.20
CA LEU A 34 -4.93 -2.44 -1.17
C LEU A 34 -4.49 -1.00 -1.43
N THR A 35 -3.38 -0.82 -2.15
CA THR A 35 -2.93 0.50 -2.60
C THR A 35 -3.58 0.89 -3.94
N ASP A 36 -3.69 -0.06 -4.88
CA ASP A 36 -4.43 0.09 -6.13
C ASP A 36 -5.94 0.28 -5.89
N ALA A 37 -6.43 -0.18 -4.73
CA ALA A 37 -7.80 -0.17 -4.23
C ALA A 37 -8.76 -1.02 -5.06
N ASN A 38 -8.42 -2.30 -5.15
CA ASN A 38 -9.31 -3.30 -5.73
C ASN A 38 -10.68 -3.27 -5.05
N LEU A 39 -11.76 -3.43 -5.81
CA LEU A 39 -13.16 -3.34 -5.39
C LEU A 39 -13.64 -1.97 -4.90
N SER A 40 -12.84 -0.90 -5.02
CA SER A 40 -13.37 0.46 -4.86
C SER A 40 -14.32 0.82 -6.01
N THR A 41 -15.25 1.73 -5.76
CA THR A 41 -16.17 2.22 -6.80
C THR A 41 -15.39 2.84 -7.96
N LEU A 42 -15.67 2.35 -9.17
CA LEU A 42 -15.00 2.81 -10.39
C LEU A 42 -15.21 4.32 -10.58
N ASP A 43 -14.13 5.01 -10.93
CA ASP A 43 -14.08 6.47 -11.17
C ASP A 43 -14.51 7.37 -9.99
N ALA A 44 -14.75 6.80 -8.80
CA ALA A 44 -15.08 7.58 -7.60
C ALA A 44 -13.86 8.12 -6.85
N HIS A 45 -12.66 7.73 -7.25
CA HIS A 45 -11.40 8.16 -6.61
C HIS A 45 -11.39 7.92 -5.09
N CYS A 46 -11.84 6.73 -4.66
CA CYS A 46 -11.95 6.35 -3.25
C CYS A 46 -10.71 5.64 -2.70
N ARG A 47 -9.63 5.55 -3.46
CA ARG A 47 -8.36 4.94 -3.01
C ARG A 47 -7.78 5.68 -1.82
N TYR A 48 -7.07 4.99 -0.93
CA TYR A 48 -6.43 5.69 0.19
C TYR A 48 -5.43 6.78 -0.28
N PRO A 49 -4.66 6.60 -1.37
CA PRO A 49 -3.81 7.66 -1.88
C PRO A 49 -4.61 8.87 -2.40
N ASP A 50 -5.81 8.65 -2.97
CA ASP A 50 -6.70 9.74 -3.39
C ASP A 50 -7.19 10.55 -2.18
N GLN A 51 -7.52 9.88 -1.06
CA GLN A 51 -7.91 10.55 0.17
C GLN A 51 -6.75 11.33 0.78
N VAL A 52 -5.53 10.77 0.76
CA VAL A 52 -4.32 11.49 1.17
C VAL A 52 -4.12 12.75 0.31
N ALA A 53 -4.24 12.62 -1.01
CA ALA A 53 -4.13 13.76 -1.93
C ALA A 53 -5.16 14.85 -1.62
N ARG A 54 -6.44 14.48 -1.42
CA ARG A 54 -7.48 15.44 -1.02
C ARG A 54 -7.17 16.17 0.28
N ARG A 55 -6.62 15.47 1.27
CA ARG A 55 -6.23 16.05 2.57
C ARG A 55 -5.03 16.97 2.43
N LEU A 56 -4.04 16.61 1.60
CA LEU A 56 -2.88 17.43 1.31
C LEU A 56 -3.27 18.74 0.61
N VAL A 57 -4.18 18.69 -0.36
CA VAL A 57 -4.71 19.90 -1.04
C VAL A 57 -5.49 20.80 -0.07
N LYS A 58 -6.21 20.24 0.89
CA LYS A 58 -7.01 21.00 1.86
C LYS A 58 -6.18 21.62 2.99
N ARG A 59 -4.97 21.13 3.25
CA ARG A 59 -4.14 21.70 4.30
C ARG A 59 -3.69 23.13 3.91
N ARG A 60 -3.67 24.01 4.91
CA ARG A 60 -3.33 25.44 4.69
C ARG A 60 -1.83 25.73 4.84
N SER A 61 -1.04 24.78 5.29
CA SER A 61 0.39 24.90 5.56
C SER A 61 1.14 23.72 4.95
N GLY A 62 2.45 23.85 4.84
CA GLY A 62 3.35 22.85 4.28
C GLY A 62 3.58 23.03 2.78
N ARG A 63 4.50 22.23 2.25
CA ARG A 63 4.86 22.22 0.83
C ARG A 63 3.77 21.58 -0.01
N SER A 64 3.64 22.01 -1.26
CA SER A 64 2.81 21.32 -2.25
C SER A 64 3.34 19.90 -2.45
N MET A 65 2.45 18.93 -2.52
CA MET A 65 2.84 17.52 -2.69
C MET A 65 1.91 16.83 -3.68
N GLY A 66 2.50 16.27 -4.73
CA GLY A 66 1.80 15.35 -5.64
C GLY A 66 1.76 13.94 -5.06
N VAL A 67 0.69 13.19 -5.32
CA VAL A 67 0.56 11.80 -4.89
C VAL A 67 0.49 10.89 -6.10
N MET A 68 1.37 9.91 -6.17
CA MET A 68 1.44 8.91 -7.23
C MET A 68 1.03 7.55 -6.66
N ASN A 69 0.04 6.90 -7.27
CA ASN A 69 -0.36 5.55 -6.89
C ASN A 69 0.42 4.53 -7.74
N GLN A 70 1.26 3.74 -7.10
CA GLN A 70 2.03 2.62 -7.65
C GLN A 70 1.58 1.29 -7.01
N GLY A 71 0.29 1.17 -6.73
CA GLY A 71 -0.35 -0.09 -6.37
C GLY A 71 -0.43 -1.03 -7.57
N LEU A 72 -0.28 -2.32 -7.34
CA LEU A 72 -0.39 -3.35 -8.37
C LEU A 72 -1.13 -4.55 -7.82
N GLY A 73 -2.30 -4.85 -8.40
CA GLY A 73 -3.13 -5.98 -8.00
C GLY A 73 -2.36 -7.31 -7.95
N GLY A 74 -2.44 -8.04 -6.83
CA GLY A 74 -1.77 -9.34 -6.65
C GLY A 74 -0.25 -9.27 -6.44
N ASN A 75 0.35 -8.08 -6.32
CA ASN A 75 1.80 -7.92 -6.19
C ASN A 75 2.33 -8.45 -4.85
N ARG A 76 3.57 -8.96 -4.88
CA ARG A 76 4.30 -9.52 -3.73
C ARG A 76 5.61 -8.79 -3.52
N ILE A 77 6.17 -8.85 -2.32
CA ILE A 77 7.49 -8.28 -2.00
C ILE A 77 8.59 -9.06 -2.71
N LEU A 78 8.58 -10.40 -2.55
CA LEU A 78 9.72 -11.26 -2.82
C LEU A 78 9.66 -11.97 -4.16
N ASN A 79 8.48 -12.39 -4.59
CA ASN A 79 8.30 -13.26 -5.74
C ASN A 79 7.45 -12.59 -6.83
N ASP A 80 7.81 -12.81 -8.08
CA ASP A 80 7.01 -12.39 -9.22
C ASP A 80 5.70 -13.22 -9.29
N LEU A 81 4.59 -12.58 -9.61
CA LEU A 81 3.32 -13.23 -9.89
C LEU A 81 2.47 -12.33 -10.81
N SER A 82 1.86 -11.30 -10.23
CA SER A 82 1.20 -10.24 -10.96
C SER A 82 2.23 -9.13 -11.17
N GLY A 83 2.93 -9.20 -12.28
CA GLY A 83 4.08 -8.34 -12.59
C GLY A 83 5.34 -8.70 -11.78
N ASP A 84 6.36 -7.85 -11.91
CA ASP A 84 7.60 -7.92 -11.15
C ASP A 84 7.33 -7.77 -9.65
N SER A 85 8.09 -8.49 -8.82
CA SER A 85 8.02 -8.34 -7.36
C SER A 85 8.33 -6.91 -6.90
N GLY A 86 7.87 -6.54 -5.72
CA GLY A 86 8.15 -5.24 -5.14
C GLY A 86 9.64 -4.90 -5.14
N LEU A 87 10.48 -5.86 -4.78
CA LEU A 87 11.95 -5.68 -4.81
C LEU A 87 12.48 -5.39 -6.22
N ARG A 88 11.91 -5.98 -7.26
CA ARG A 88 12.35 -5.77 -8.65
C ARG A 88 11.86 -4.47 -9.25
N ARG A 89 10.59 -4.11 -9.01
CA ARG A 89 9.97 -2.93 -9.62
C ARG A 89 10.24 -1.62 -8.86
N PHE A 90 10.81 -1.68 -7.64
CA PHE A 90 10.95 -0.51 -6.76
C PHE A 90 11.75 0.63 -7.40
N ASP A 91 12.84 0.32 -8.10
CA ASP A 91 13.66 1.36 -8.74
C ASP A 91 12.88 2.09 -9.82
N ARG A 92 12.13 1.35 -10.66
CA ARG A 92 11.33 1.90 -11.74
C ARG A 92 10.13 2.70 -11.21
N ASP A 93 9.41 2.11 -10.24
CA ASP A 93 8.10 2.62 -9.83
C ASP A 93 8.18 3.64 -8.69
N VAL A 94 9.34 3.71 -8.00
CA VAL A 94 9.56 4.65 -6.89
C VAL A 94 10.77 5.55 -7.15
N LEU A 95 11.97 4.98 -7.24
CA LEU A 95 13.19 5.76 -7.23
C LEU A 95 13.43 6.58 -8.51
N ALA A 96 12.85 6.16 -9.63
CA ALA A 96 12.93 6.86 -10.91
C ALA A 96 11.80 7.89 -11.12
N GLN A 97 10.85 8.01 -10.18
CA GLN A 97 9.76 8.96 -10.33
C GLN A 97 10.27 10.40 -10.15
N PRO A 98 9.92 11.32 -11.08
CA PRO A 98 10.36 12.70 -10.99
C PRO A 98 9.85 13.38 -9.72
N GLY A 99 10.72 14.09 -9.01
CA GLY A 99 10.34 14.87 -7.82
C GLY A 99 9.92 14.05 -6.61
N VAL A 100 10.12 12.71 -6.61
CA VAL A 100 9.83 11.87 -5.45
C VAL A 100 10.71 12.25 -4.26
N THR A 101 10.07 12.43 -3.12
CA THR A 101 10.72 12.74 -1.83
C THR A 101 10.25 11.80 -0.72
N HIS A 102 9.06 11.21 -0.89
CA HIS A 102 8.41 10.39 0.12
C HIS A 102 7.86 9.11 -0.50
N VAL A 103 7.87 8.02 0.24
CA VAL A 103 7.23 6.76 -0.15
C VAL A 103 6.50 6.13 1.03
N ILE A 104 5.27 5.70 0.80
CA ILE A 104 4.55 4.78 1.68
C ILE A 104 4.66 3.39 1.08
N VAL A 105 5.17 2.42 1.84
CA VAL A 105 5.23 1.01 1.45
C VAL A 105 4.13 0.25 2.19
N GLN A 106 3.13 -0.25 1.45
CA GLN A 106 2.04 -1.07 1.97
C GLN A 106 1.92 -2.33 1.09
N LEU A 107 2.71 -3.36 1.40
CA LEU A 107 2.90 -4.53 0.54
C LEU A 107 3.23 -5.77 1.39
N GLY A 108 2.70 -6.95 1.01
CA GLY A 108 3.10 -8.21 1.62
C GLY A 108 1.98 -9.24 1.83
N LEU A 109 0.70 -8.86 1.77
CA LEU A 109 -0.38 -9.83 1.97
C LEU A 109 -0.35 -10.95 0.93
N ASN A 110 -0.01 -10.64 -0.31
CA ASN A 110 0.06 -11.65 -1.37
C ASN A 110 1.25 -12.61 -1.22
N ASP A 111 2.31 -12.22 -0.51
CA ASP A 111 3.38 -13.13 -0.10
C ASP A 111 2.84 -14.17 0.89
N ILE A 112 2.11 -13.72 1.92
CA ILE A 112 1.48 -14.59 2.93
C ILE A 112 0.46 -15.53 2.29
N PHE A 113 -0.30 -15.06 1.30
CA PHE A 113 -1.33 -15.88 0.66
C PHE A 113 -0.76 -17.03 -0.17
N ASN A 114 0.42 -16.87 -0.76
CA ASN A 114 0.98 -17.86 -1.68
C ASN A 114 -0.09 -18.40 -2.65
N TRP A 115 -0.62 -17.55 -3.50
CA TRP A 115 -1.77 -17.83 -4.36
C TRP A 115 -1.58 -19.06 -5.26
N ARG A 116 -0.34 -19.35 -5.67
CA ARG A 116 -0.01 -20.51 -6.50
C ARG A 116 0.03 -21.81 -5.70
N GLY A 117 0.08 -21.72 -4.36
CA GLY A 117 0.20 -22.90 -3.49
C GLY A 117 1.51 -23.66 -3.65
N LYS A 118 2.55 -23.00 -4.15
CA LYS A 118 3.86 -23.61 -4.34
C LYS A 118 4.64 -23.60 -3.03
N PRO A 119 5.08 -24.77 -2.51
CA PRO A 119 5.83 -24.84 -1.26
C PRO A 119 7.11 -23.99 -1.28
N GLU A 120 7.79 -23.94 -2.42
CA GLU A 120 9.02 -23.16 -2.60
C GLU A 120 8.81 -21.64 -2.60
N GLU A 121 7.56 -21.19 -2.72
CA GLU A 121 7.17 -19.78 -2.67
C GLU A 121 6.52 -19.40 -1.32
N GLU A 122 6.44 -20.33 -0.36
CA GLU A 122 6.00 -20.01 1.00
C GLU A 122 7.05 -19.13 1.68
N VAL A 123 6.57 -18.07 2.37
CA VAL A 123 7.44 -17.09 3.00
C VAL A 123 7.23 -17.05 4.50
N THR A 124 8.31 -16.78 5.22
CA THR A 124 8.28 -16.49 6.66
C THR A 124 8.17 -14.99 6.93
N ALA A 125 7.78 -14.63 8.15
CA ALA A 125 7.79 -13.23 8.58
C ALA A 125 9.19 -12.61 8.45
N ASP A 126 10.25 -13.34 8.81
CA ASP A 126 11.65 -12.87 8.72
C ASP A 126 12.05 -12.55 7.29
N GLN A 127 11.68 -13.40 6.32
CA GLN A 127 11.96 -13.14 4.91
C GLN A 127 11.25 -11.88 4.41
N MET A 128 9.99 -11.68 4.80
CA MET A 128 9.23 -10.47 4.47
C MET A 128 9.87 -9.21 5.09
N ILE A 129 10.26 -9.31 6.37
CA ILE A 129 10.94 -8.23 7.10
C ILE A 129 12.24 -7.84 6.39
N VAL A 130 13.04 -8.82 5.97
CA VAL A 130 14.28 -8.56 5.19
C VAL A 130 13.96 -7.84 3.88
N GLY A 131 12.92 -8.26 3.17
CA GLY A 131 12.46 -7.60 1.94
C GLY A 131 12.03 -6.15 2.17
N LEU A 132 11.22 -5.91 3.21
CA LEU A 132 10.76 -4.57 3.58
C LEU A 132 11.93 -3.66 3.99
N LYS A 133 12.89 -4.18 4.79
CA LYS A 133 14.12 -3.46 5.15
C LYS A 133 14.95 -3.08 3.91
N GLN A 134 15.03 -3.98 2.93
CA GLN A 134 15.74 -3.69 1.68
C GLN A 134 15.09 -2.54 0.91
N LEU A 135 13.75 -2.51 0.81
CA LEU A 135 13.03 -1.40 0.18
C LEU A 135 13.29 -0.07 0.92
N ALA A 136 13.19 -0.10 2.25
CA ALA A 136 13.44 1.08 3.08
C ALA A 136 14.86 1.64 2.88
N ARG A 137 15.87 0.79 2.96
CA ARG A 137 17.28 1.21 2.78
C ARG A 137 17.56 1.78 1.38
N ARG A 138 16.95 1.19 0.33
CA ARG A 138 17.09 1.71 -1.04
C ARG A 138 16.51 3.11 -1.16
N ALA A 139 15.32 3.36 -0.58
CA ALA A 139 14.71 4.69 -0.54
C ALA A 139 15.56 5.68 0.25
N GLN A 140 15.98 5.32 1.47
CA GLN A 140 16.78 6.18 2.34
C GLN A 140 18.17 6.52 1.74
N THR A 141 18.80 5.59 1.02
CA THR A 141 20.06 5.83 0.30
C THR A 141 19.90 6.88 -0.80
N ARG A 142 18.69 7.04 -1.34
CA ARG A 142 18.33 8.09 -2.31
C ARG A 142 17.81 9.36 -1.66
N GLY A 143 17.86 9.46 -0.33
CA GLY A 143 17.40 10.64 0.41
C GLY A 143 15.87 10.72 0.57
N LEU A 144 15.12 9.66 0.24
CA LEU A 144 13.67 9.64 0.41
C LEU A 144 13.28 9.37 1.87
N TRP A 145 12.17 9.97 2.29
CA TRP A 145 11.45 9.55 3.50
C TRP A 145 10.63 8.32 3.20
N VAL A 146 10.73 7.29 4.06
CA VAL A 146 10.04 6.02 3.85
C VAL A 146 9.17 5.66 5.05
N PHE A 147 7.89 5.38 4.78
CA PHE A 147 6.88 5.03 5.79
C PHE A 147 6.35 3.63 5.52
N ALA A 148 6.22 2.82 6.57
CA ALA A 148 5.63 1.49 6.46
C ALA A 148 4.15 1.53 6.83
N GLY A 149 3.31 0.96 5.97
CA GLY A 149 1.92 0.63 6.28
C GLY A 149 1.80 -0.79 6.82
N THR A 150 1.04 -0.97 7.92
CA THR A 150 0.74 -2.30 8.44
C THR A 150 -0.18 -3.08 7.49
N LEU A 151 -0.08 -4.41 7.52
CA LEU A 151 -0.85 -5.34 6.70
C LEU A 151 -2.26 -5.51 7.28
N LEU A 152 -3.29 -5.36 6.45
CA LEU A 152 -4.69 -5.45 6.85
C LEU A 152 -5.11 -6.87 7.26
N PRO A 153 -6.17 -7.01 8.08
CA PRO A 153 -6.74 -8.31 8.40
C PRO A 153 -7.42 -8.97 7.19
N PHE A 154 -7.51 -10.30 7.18
CA PHE A 154 -7.97 -11.06 6.01
C PHE A 154 -8.67 -12.37 6.36
N GLU A 155 -9.23 -12.50 7.55
CA GLU A 155 -9.90 -13.74 7.96
C GLU A 155 -11.12 -14.06 7.09
N ASN A 156 -11.25 -15.34 6.72
CA ASN A 156 -12.43 -15.87 6.02
C ASN A 156 -12.73 -15.22 4.65
N GLN A 157 -11.71 -14.93 3.86
CA GLN A 157 -11.87 -14.43 2.49
C GLN A 157 -12.85 -15.28 1.67
N SER A 158 -13.76 -14.62 0.94
CA SER A 158 -14.83 -15.27 0.19
C SER A 158 -14.35 -16.17 -0.96
N PHE A 159 -13.17 -15.89 -1.53
CA PHE A 159 -12.59 -16.64 -2.64
C PHE A 159 -11.69 -17.82 -2.19
N ARG A 160 -11.59 -18.08 -0.88
CA ARG A 160 -10.94 -19.28 -0.32
C ARG A 160 -11.87 -19.96 0.70
N PRO A 161 -12.82 -20.79 0.24
CA PRO A 161 -13.80 -21.44 1.12
C PRO A 161 -13.17 -22.32 2.21
N SER A 162 -11.93 -22.80 2.03
CA SER A 162 -11.18 -23.58 3.04
C SER A 162 -10.63 -22.73 4.19
N GLY A 163 -10.93 -21.43 4.20
CA GLY A 163 -10.40 -20.49 5.20
C GLY A 163 -8.92 -20.19 5.04
N VAL A 164 -8.44 -19.29 5.86
CA VAL A 164 -7.01 -18.93 5.95
C VAL A 164 -6.37 -19.84 7.00
N LYS A 165 -5.24 -20.44 6.66
CA LYS A 165 -4.45 -21.21 7.64
C LYS A 165 -4.07 -20.29 8.82
N PRO A 166 -4.23 -20.73 10.09
CA PRO A 166 -3.89 -19.92 11.26
C PRO A 166 -2.45 -19.39 11.26
N GLU A 167 -1.52 -20.13 10.63
CA GLU A 167 -0.11 -19.75 10.51
C GLU A 167 0.07 -18.47 9.69
N ARG A 168 -0.79 -18.23 8.71
CA ARG A 168 -0.75 -17.03 7.87
C ARG A 168 -1.12 -15.78 8.66
N GLU A 169 -2.13 -15.88 9.52
CA GLU A 169 -2.47 -14.77 10.43
C GLU A 169 -1.35 -14.50 11.42
N LYS A 170 -0.70 -15.54 11.96
CA LYS A 170 0.50 -15.38 12.80
C LYS A 170 1.63 -14.66 12.06
N THR A 171 1.85 -15.02 10.79
CA THR A 171 2.85 -14.33 9.95
C THR A 171 2.49 -12.85 9.78
N ARG A 172 1.21 -12.52 9.48
CA ARG A 172 0.75 -11.14 9.36
C ARG A 172 0.98 -10.36 10.65
N GLN A 173 0.58 -10.93 11.79
CA GLN A 173 0.74 -10.30 13.11
C GLN A 173 2.22 -10.07 13.43
N ALA A 174 3.10 -11.05 13.18
CA ALA A 174 4.53 -10.91 13.42
C ALA A 174 5.15 -9.79 12.56
N VAL A 175 4.76 -9.69 11.28
CA VAL A 175 5.21 -8.59 10.42
C VAL A 175 4.68 -7.25 10.92
N ASN A 176 3.41 -7.16 11.32
CA ASN A 176 2.81 -5.93 11.84
C ASN A 176 3.43 -5.50 13.18
N GLU A 177 3.70 -6.43 14.07
CA GLU A 177 4.41 -6.16 15.33
C GLU A 177 5.80 -5.58 15.07
N TRP A 178 6.54 -6.19 14.14
CA TRP A 178 7.83 -5.65 13.73
C TRP A 178 7.69 -4.26 13.09
N ILE A 179 6.73 -4.02 12.18
CA ILE A 179 6.49 -2.69 11.58
C ILE A 179 6.27 -1.65 12.68
N ARG A 180 5.39 -1.93 13.64
CA ARG A 180 5.09 -1.02 14.77
C ARG A 180 6.31 -0.76 15.64
N GLY A 181 7.15 -1.77 15.84
CA GLY A 181 8.37 -1.70 16.65
C GLY A 181 9.64 -1.36 15.86
N SER A 182 9.55 -1.06 14.58
CA SER A 182 10.69 -0.99 13.64
C SER A 182 11.65 0.18 13.85
N GLY A 183 11.52 0.94 14.92
CA GLY A 183 12.22 2.16 15.31
C GLY A 183 13.58 2.42 14.66
N GLY A 184 13.59 3.06 13.48
CA GLY A 184 14.79 3.40 12.72
C GLY A 184 14.95 2.66 11.38
N ASP A 185 14.21 1.57 11.12
CA ASP A 185 14.18 0.96 9.79
C ASP A 185 13.32 1.80 8.82
N PHE A 186 12.29 2.49 9.35
CA PHE A 186 11.43 3.43 8.61
C PHE A 186 11.42 4.80 9.30
N ASP A 187 11.15 5.84 8.54
CA ASP A 187 11.03 7.22 9.06
C ASP A 187 9.71 7.45 9.81
N GLY A 188 8.75 6.53 9.66
CA GLY A 188 7.49 6.49 10.39
C GLY A 188 6.63 5.29 10.00
N VAL A 189 5.57 5.08 10.79
CA VAL A 189 4.63 3.97 10.61
C VAL A 189 3.22 4.52 10.44
N ILE A 190 2.46 3.90 9.54
CA ILE A 190 1.04 4.16 9.34
C ILE A 190 0.28 2.89 9.69
N ASP A 191 -0.48 2.92 10.77
CA ASP A 191 -1.18 1.73 11.26
C ASP A 191 -2.53 1.54 10.56
N PHE A 192 -2.49 1.11 9.31
CA PHE A 192 -3.67 0.81 8.53
C PHE A 192 -4.50 -0.34 9.13
N ASP A 193 -3.84 -1.34 9.73
CA ASP A 193 -4.50 -2.45 10.42
C ASP A 193 -5.44 -1.94 11.51
N MET A 194 -4.90 -1.15 12.46
CA MET A 194 -5.70 -0.55 13.54
C MET A 194 -6.78 0.41 13.05
N ALA A 195 -6.60 1.00 11.86
CA ALA A 195 -7.58 1.94 11.31
C ALA A 195 -8.88 1.26 10.86
N VAL A 196 -8.79 0.00 10.42
CA VAL A 196 -9.92 -0.69 9.74
C VAL A 196 -10.33 -2.02 10.36
N LEU A 197 -9.56 -2.55 11.35
CA LEU A 197 -9.91 -3.82 11.98
C LEU A 197 -11.16 -3.71 12.85
N ASP A 198 -11.87 -4.83 13.01
CA ASP A 198 -12.87 -5.03 14.05
C ASP A 198 -12.18 -5.33 15.39
N ILE A 199 -12.29 -4.41 16.36
CA ILE A 199 -11.66 -4.58 17.69
C ILE A 199 -12.16 -5.85 18.40
N GLY A 200 -13.40 -6.26 18.18
CA GLY A 200 -13.96 -7.50 18.72
C GLY A 200 -13.41 -8.78 18.04
N HIS A 201 -12.90 -8.65 16.81
CA HIS A 201 -12.33 -9.73 16.00
C HIS A 201 -11.14 -9.21 15.17
N PRO A 202 -9.95 -9.04 15.78
CA PRO A 202 -8.82 -8.33 15.15
C PRO A 202 -8.24 -8.96 13.87
N SER A 203 -8.68 -10.16 13.50
CA SER A 203 -8.35 -10.81 12.24
C SER A 203 -9.29 -10.43 11.08
N ARG A 204 -10.30 -9.55 11.32
CA ARG A 204 -11.32 -9.13 10.36
C ARG A 204 -11.35 -7.63 10.17
N LEU A 205 -11.74 -7.22 8.98
CA LEU A 205 -12.19 -5.84 8.75
C LEU A 205 -13.50 -5.57 9.51
N LEU A 206 -13.63 -4.35 10.03
CA LEU A 206 -14.90 -3.88 10.55
C LEU A 206 -15.94 -3.95 9.42
N PRO A 207 -17.20 -4.43 9.66
CA PRO A 207 -18.15 -4.67 8.58
C PRO A 207 -18.42 -3.48 7.66
N GLU A 208 -18.40 -2.26 8.17
CA GLU A 208 -18.57 -1.04 7.36
C GLU A 208 -17.38 -0.74 6.44
N TYR A 209 -16.21 -1.29 6.75
CA TYR A 209 -14.97 -1.12 5.99
C TYR A 209 -14.67 -2.29 5.05
N ASP A 210 -15.49 -3.36 5.07
CA ASP A 210 -15.34 -4.53 4.22
C ASP A 210 -16.12 -4.34 2.91
N SER A 211 -15.53 -4.64 1.77
CA SER A 211 -16.22 -4.66 0.48
C SER A 211 -17.20 -5.84 0.32
N GLY A 212 -17.16 -6.79 1.26
CA GLY A 212 -17.92 -8.03 1.25
C GLY A 212 -17.10 -9.28 0.93
N ASP A 213 -15.83 -9.12 0.52
CA ASP A 213 -14.93 -10.24 0.22
C ASP A 213 -14.01 -10.61 1.39
N ARG A 214 -14.04 -9.84 2.47
CA ARG A 214 -13.28 -10.03 3.72
C ARG A 214 -11.76 -9.89 3.56
N LEU A 215 -11.35 -9.13 2.58
CA LEU A 215 -9.96 -8.79 2.30
C LEU A 215 -9.80 -7.35 1.86
N HIS A 216 -10.56 -6.95 0.82
CA HIS A 216 -10.44 -5.63 0.27
C HIS A 216 -11.38 -4.67 1.01
N PRO A 217 -10.91 -3.48 1.40
CA PRO A 217 -11.75 -2.47 1.98
C PRO A 217 -12.86 -2.00 1.04
N SER A 218 -13.98 -1.57 1.61
CA SER A 218 -14.98 -0.75 0.92
C SER A 218 -14.44 0.66 0.65
N ASP A 219 -15.18 1.49 -0.09
CA ASP A 219 -14.84 2.91 -0.26
C ASP A 219 -14.67 3.63 1.09
N ALA A 220 -15.51 3.30 2.07
CA ALA A 220 -15.39 3.83 3.43
C ALA A 220 -14.09 3.36 4.11
N GLY A 221 -13.73 2.08 3.93
CA GLY A 221 -12.50 1.51 4.45
C GLY A 221 -11.25 2.14 3.82
N TYR A 222 -11.22 2.33 2.50
CA TYR A 222 -10.12 3.01 1.84
C TYR A 222 -9.99 4.48 2.26
N ASN A 223 -11.12 5.19 2.40
CA ASN A 223 -11.09 6.55 2.94
C ASN A 223 -10.56 6.58 4.37
N ARG A 224 -10.97 5.61 5.21
CA ARG A 224 -10.48 5.47 6.60
C ARG A 224 -8.98 5.22 6.65
N MET A 225 -8.43 4.39 5.74
CA MET A 225 -6.98 4.22 5.59
C MET A 225 -6.31 5.55 5.26
N GLY A 226 -6.83 6.30 4.29
CA GLY A 226 -6.30 7.60 3.93
C GLY A 226 -6.37 8.61 5.08
N ASP A 227 -7.39 8.55 5.93
CA ASP A 227 -7.53 9.40 7.12
C ASP A 227 -6.54 9.01 8.23
N ALA A 228 -6.14 7.75 8.30
CA ALA A 228 -5.15 7.27 9.27
C ALA A 228 -3.71 7.76 8.96
N VAL A 229 -3.46 8.28 7.77
CA VAL A 229 -2.16 8.86 7.44
C VAL A 229 -2.00 10.19 8.17
N ASP A 230 -1.06 10.24 9.12
CA ASP A 230 -0.70 11.50 9.78
C ASP A 230 0.11 12.37 8.80
N LEU A 231 -0.49 13.48 8.35
CA LEU A 231 0.16 14.39 7.39
C LEU A 231 1.40 15.09 7.97
N SER A 232 1.58 15.13 9.29
CA SER A 232 2.79 15.67 9.91
C SER A 232 4.04 14.85 9.60
N LEU A 233 3.87 13.58 9.20
CA LEU A 233 4.98 12.74 8.72
C LEU A 233 5.70 13.36 7.52
N PHE A 234 4.97 14.12 6.70
CA PHE A 234 5.49 14.76 5.49
C PHE A 234 6.04 16.18 5.72
N GLU A 235 6.04 16.67 6.95
CA GLU A 235 6.56 18.01 7.31
C GLU A 235 7.99 17.93 7.85
N LYS A 236 8.52 16.73 8.03
CA LYS A 236 9.88 16.51 8.52
C LYS A 236 10.89 17.01 7.48
N LEU A 237 11.91 17.73 7.93
CA LEU A 237 13.07 18.14 7.14
C LEU A 237 14.25 17.23 7.48
N ARG A 238 15.02 16.82 6.48
CA ARG A 238 16.33 16.18 6.69
C ARG A 238 17.45 17.20 6.74
#